data_48b842e3ba4b3bd87ecb375afe67be60
#
_entry.id   48b842e3ba4b3bd87ecb375afe67be60
#
_cell.length_a   1.000
_cell.length_b   1.000
_cell.length_c   1.000
_cell.angle_alpha   90.00
_cell.angle_beta   90.00
_cell.angle_gamma   90.00
#
_symmetry.space_group_name_H-M   'P 1'
#
loop_
_entity.id
_entity.type
_entity.pdbx_description
1 polymer ?
#
loop_
_entity_poly.entity_id
_entity_poly.type
_entity_poly.pdbx_seq_one_letter_code
_entity_poly.pdbx_strand_id
1 'polypeptide(L)'
;MNKKRMKKVVVFSTPTCSWCKKLKSYLRKNKVRYKDVDVSRDTKAARDMMRKTGQQGVPQMWIDNRPIVGFDKKKIDRMLELR
;
A
#
# COMPACT_ATOMS: atom_id res chain seq x y z
N MET A 1 12.01 -15.36 15.59
CA MET A 1 11.78 -15.05 15.35
C MET A 1 11.20 -14.79 14.98
N ASN A 2 10.90 -14.49 14.72
CA ASN A 2 10.40 -14.16 14.28
C ASN A 2 9.76 -14.06 13.91
N LYS A 3 9.76 -14.15 13.93
CA LYS A 3 9.22 -14.06 13.53
C LYS A 3 8.40 -13.38 13.16
N LYS A 4 8.59 -12.78 13.19
CA LYS A 4 7.77 -11.98 12.62
C LYS A 4 7.67 -12.23 11.28
N ARG A 5 6.67 -12.55 10.80
CA ARG A 5 6.59 -12.88 9.55
C ARG A 5 6.50 -11.77 8.70
N MET A 6 7.05 -11.83 7.54
CA MET A 6 6.95 -10.80 6.61
C MET A 6 5.63 -10.80 5.96
N LYS A 7 4.94 -9.69 6.01
CA LYS A 7 3.66 -9.57 5.35
C LYS A 7 3.89 -9.09 3.94
N LYS A 8 2.99 -9.50 3.05
CA LYS A 8 3.07 -9.09 1.67
C LYS A 8 2.39 -7.73 1.51
N VAL A 9 3.16 -6.72 1.14
CA VAL A 9 2.66 -5.36 1.02
C VAL A 9 2.76 -4.90 -0.42
N VAL A 10 1.64 -4.44 -0.97
CA VAL A 10 1.58 -3.89 -2.32
C VAL A 10 1.03 -2.49 -2.22
N VAL A 11 1.72 -1.53 -2.84
CA VAL A 11 1.28 -0.13 -2.85
C VAL A 11 0.88 0.23 -4.27
N PHE A 12 -0.35 0.73 -4.43
CA PHE A 12 -0.84 1.20 -5.71
C PHE A 12 -0.70 2.71 -5.73
N SER A 13 0.03 3.23 -6.71
CA SER A 13 0.38 4.62 -6.74
C SER A 13 0.42 5.16 -8.16
N THR A 14 0.67 6.46 -8.29
CA THR A 14 0.98 7.09 -9.57
C THR A 14 2.18 8.00 -9.38
N PRO A 15 2.90 8.33 -10.47
CA PRO A 15 4.13 9.12 -10.33
C PRO A 15 3.94 10.52 -9.77
N THR A 16 2.75 11.10 -9.92
CA THR A 16 2.51 12.48 -9.52
C THR A 16 1.74 12.62 -8.22
N CYS A 17 1.56 11.54 -7.51
CA CYS A 17 0.75 11.55 -6.30
C CYS A 17 1.62 11.84 -5.07
N SER A 18 1.42 13.00 -4.43
CA SER A 18 2.24 13.35 -3.29
C SER A 18 1.93 12.49 -2.07
N TRP A 19 0.67 12.11 -1.88
CA TRP A 19 0.31 11.23 -0.78
C TRP A 19 0.88 9.83 -0.94
N CYS A 20 1.00 9.38 -2.21
CA CYS A 20 1.66 8.10 -2.47
C CYS A 20 3.11 8.14 -2.06
N LYS A 21 3.78 9.26 -2.34
CA LYS A 21 5.17 9.42 -1.95
C LYS A 21 5.33 9.41 -0.44
N LYS A 22 4.40 10.05 0.26
CA LYS A 22 4.44 10.05 1.72
C LYS A 22 4.23 8.66 2.29
N LEU A 23 3.31 7.92 1.73
CA LEU A 23 3.07 6.56 2.16
C LEU A 23 4.31 5.69 1.96
N LYS A 24 4.91 5.76 0.77
CA LYS A 24 6.08 4.95 0.50
C LYS A 24 7.26 5.33 1.37
N SER A 25 7.41 6.63 1.63
CA SER A 25 8.47 7.11 2.51
C SER A 25 8.27 6.57 3.93
N TYR A 26 7.05 6.57 4.40
CA TYR A 26 6.72 6.06 5.71
C TYR A 26 7.05 4.57 5.83
N LEU A 27 6.72 3.80 4.80
CA LEU A 27 7.03 2.37 4.81
C LEU A 27 8.54 2.14 4.82
N ARG A 28 9.27 2.90 4.01
CA ARG A 28 10.73 2.75 4.00
C ARG A 28 11.35 3.12 5.33
N LYS A 29 10.84 4.16 5.96
CA LYS A 29 11.34 4.60 7.25
C LYS A 29 11.15 3.53 8.31
N ASN A 30 10.09 2.76 8.20
CA ASN A 30 9.82 1.68 9.14
C ASN A 30 10.34 0.33 8.65
N LYS A 31 11.16 0.35 7.61
CA LYS A 31 11.82 -0.84 7.09
C LYS A 31 10.85 -1.90 6.61
N VAL A 32 9.74 -1.45 6.06
CA VAL A 32 8.73 -2.34 5.49
C VAL A 32 8.99 -2.48 4.01
N ARG A 33 9.12 -3.71 3.55
CA ARG A 33 9.28 -3.98 2.13
C ARG A 33 7.93 -3.96 1.47
N TYR A 34 7.88 -3.42 0.28
CA TYR A 34 6.63 -3.35 -0.47
C TYR A 34 6.90 -3.42 -1.96
N LYS A 35 5.88 -3.82 -2.69
CA LYS A 35 5.91 -3.77 -4.14
C LYS A 35 5.15 -2.53 -4.56
N ASP A 36 5.78 -1.70 -5.37
CA ASP A 36 5.16 -0.45 -5.86
C ASP A 36 4.57 -0.72 -7.24
N VAL A 37 3.28 -0.50 -7.39
CA VAL A 37 2.58 -0.73 -8.65
C VAL A 37 2.04 0.59 -9.15
N ASP A 38 2.48 0.99 -10.34
CA ASP A 38 2.05 2.24 -10.96
C ASP A 38 0.78 1.97 -11.76
N VAL A 39 -0.36 2.37 -11.19
CA VAL A 39 -1.65 2.10 -11.81
C VAL A 39 -1.94 3.00 -13.01
N SER A 40 -1.12 4.04 -13.22
CA SER A 40 -1.27 4.85 -14.42
C SER A 40 -0.77 4.10 -15.65
N ARG A 41 0.04 3.07 -15.44
CA ARG A 41 0.59 2.27 -16.54
C ARG A 41 0.05 0.85 -16.56
N ASP A 42 -0.27 0.32 -15.40
CA ASP A 42 -0.73 -1.07 -15.29
C ASP A 42 -2.24 -1.08 -15.15
N THR A 43 -2.93 -1.20 -16.28
CA THR A 43 -4.39 -1.13 -16.28
C THR A 43 -5.02 -2.32 -15.57
N LYS A 44 -4.38 -3.48 -15.63
CA LYS A 44 -4.91 -4.64 -14.94
C LYS A 44 -4.86 -4.43 -13.43
N ALA A 45 -3.75 -3.88 -12.93
CA ALA A 45 -3.62 -3.60 -11.52
C ALA A 45 -4.63 -2.55 -11.07
N ALA A 46 -4.85 -1.54 -11.91
CA ALA A 46 -5.83 -0.51 -11.60
C ALA A 46 -7.22 -1.11 -11.45
N ARG A 47 -7.57 -2.03 -12.34
CA ARG A 47 -8.86 -2.69 -12.28
C ARG A 47 -8.98 -3.57 -11.04
N ASP A 48 -7.91 -4.29 -10.71
CA ASP A 48 -7.92 -5.15 -9.53
C ASP A 48 -8.08 -4.33 -8.26
N MET A 49 -7.37 -3.20 -8.19
CA MET A 49 -7.48 -2.29 -7.07
C MET A 49 -8.91 -1.80 -6.90
N MET A 50 -9.49 -1.32 -8.00
CA MET A 50 -10.84 -0.78 -7.97
C MET A 50 -11.88 -1.86 -7.64
N ARG A 51 -11.67 -3.07 -8.15
CA ARG A 51 -12.58 -4.16 -7.86
C ARG A 51 -12.59 -4.49 -6.38
N LYS A 52 -11.43 -4.40 -5.74
CA LYS A 52 -11.32 -4.75 -4.33
C LYS A 52 -11.95 -3.72 -3.41
N THR A 53 -11.83 -2.43 -3.73
CA THR A 53 -12.26 -1.38 -2.81
C THR A 53 -13.40 -0.52 -3.35
N GLY A 54 -13.69 -0.61 -4.65
CA GLY A 54 -14.64 0.29 -5.27
C GLY A 54 -14.11 1.69 -5.45
N GLN A 55 -12.83 1.92 -5.17
CA GLN A 55 -12.21 3.23 -5.23
C GLN A 55 -11.13 3.27 -6.28
N GLN A 56 -11.08 4.34 -7.06
CA GLN A 56 -10.05 4.51 -8.07
C GLN A 56 -8.86 5.32 -7.59
N GLY A 57 -9.05 6.10 -6.55
CA GLY A 57 -8.01 7.02 -6.09
C GLY A 57 -6.79 6.32 -5.51
N VAL A 58 -5.66 7.01 -5.53
CA VAL A 58 -4.43 6.51 -4.93
C VAL A 58 -3.99 7.48 -3.84
N PRO A 59 -3.22 7.05 -2.86
CA PRO A 59 -2.66 5.69 -2.74
C PRO A 59 -3.67 4.71 -2.19
N GLN A 60 -3.48 3.46 -2.54
CA GLN A 60 -4.13 2.35 -1.86
C GLN A 60 -3.05 1.31 -1.64
N MET A 61 -3.25 0.43 -0.68
CA MET A 61 -2.29 -0.63 -0.47
C MET A 61 -3.00 -1.87 0.02
N TRP A 62 -2.39 -3.01 -0.25
CA TRP A 62 -2.89 -4.29 0.24
C TRP A 62 -1.84 -4.87 1.18
N ILE A 63 -2.28 -5.32 2.33
CA ILE A 63 -1.41 -6.02 3.27
C ILE A 63 -1.99 -7.41 3.41
N ASP A 64 -1.29 -8.41 2.87
CA ASP A 64 -1.79 -9.79 2.81
C ASP A 64 -3.18 -9.82 2.22
N ASN A 65 -3.37 -9.09 1.12
CA ASN A 65 -4.64 -9.00 0.38
C ASN A 65 -5.73 -8.22 1.08
N ARG A 66 -5.44 -7.58 2.19
CA ARG A 66 -6.41 -6.72 2.87
C ARG A 66 -6.18 -5.28 2.43
N PRO A 67 -7.20 -4.61 1.91
CA PRO A 67 -7.00 -3.27 1.36
C PRO A 67 -7.06 -2.18 2.41
N ILE A 68 -6.24 -1.14 2.17
CA ILE A 68 -6.31 0.10 2.92
C ILE A 68 -6.38 1.20 1.88
N VAL A 69 -7.38 2.08 1.99
CA VAL A 69 -7.55 3.18 1.07
C VAL A 69 -6.95 4.43 1.70
N GLY A 70 -6.05 5.08 0.95
CA GLY A 70 -5.41 6.29 1.44
C GLY A 70 -4.26 5.99 2.37
N PHE A 71 -3.66 7.05 2.90
CA PHE A 71 -2.58 6.91 3.86
C PHE A 71 -3.18 6.92 5.26
N ASP A 72 -3.65 5.77 5.67
CA ASP A 72 -4.29 5.59 6.97
C ASP A 72 -3.26 5.02 7.93
N LYS A 73 -2.52 5.90 8.55
CA LYS A 73 -1.38 5.52 9.38
C LYS A 73 -1.76 4.57 10.52
N LYS A 74 -2.86 4.86 11.20
CA LYS A 74 -3.27 4.00 12.30
C LYS A 74 -3.57 2.58 11.86
N LYS A 75 -4.26 2.46 10.76
CA LYS A 75 -4.62 1.15 10.24
C LYS A 75 -3.38 0.41 9.75
N ILE A 76 -2.48 1.13 9.08
CA ILE A 76 -1.23 0.55 8.62
C ILE A 76 -0.41 0.03 9.79
N ASP A 77 -0.27 0.85 10.82
CA ASP A 77 0.51 0.48 11.99
C ASP A 77 -0.05 -0.77 12.65
N ARG A 78 -1.38 -0.82 12.76
CA ARG A 78 -2.01 -1.96 13.39
C ARG A 78 -1.81 -3.23 12.57
N MET A 79 -2.00 -3.14 11.26
CA MET A 79 -1.92 -4.30 10.39
C MET A 79 -0.50 -4.79 10.21
N LEU A 80 0.48 -3.90 10.27
CA LEU A 80 1.89 -4.26 10.15
C LEU A 80 2.58 -4.39 11.49
N GLU A 81 1.85 -4.17 12.57
CA GLU A 81 2.39 -4.25 13.92
C GLU A 81 3.55 -3.30 14.14
N LEU A 82 3.41 -2.09 13.62
CA LEU A 82 4.40 -1.03 13.84
C LEU A 82 4.08 -0.29 15.11
N ARG A 83 5.13 0.30 15.70
CA ARG A 83 4.90 1.00 16.94
C ARG A 83 4.88 2.46 16.80
#